data_c2fd5d0e285d47387989a1e29988c3f7
#
_entry.id   c2fd5d0e285d47387989a1e29988c3f7
#
_cell.length_a   1.000
_cell.length_b   1.000
_cell.length_c   1.000
_cell.angle_alpha   90.00
_cell.angle_beta   90.00
_cell.angle_gamma   90.00
#
_symmetry.space_group_name_H-M   'P 1'
#
loop_
_entity.id
_entity.type
_entity.pdbx_description
1 polymer ?
#
loop_
_entity_poly.entity_id
_entity_poly.type
_entity_poly.pdbx_seq_one_letter_code
_entity_poly.pdbx_strand_id
1 'polypeptide(L)'
;REWGRAILERSKTTKLGIETLKANELTSEAEAEKLIKEAEEAGKAWGKLSGHERAEILRKVGKAIALRRGDLLEVMAAEAGKTLEQGDTEVSEAIDFAYYYAMLAEDLEKIDGAKHKSVDLTLVVPPWNFPTAIPAGGVLAGLAAGSAVIFKPATITARTGALIAEIMWDAGVPKEVLKLVKVVDRAAGKLLISHPEVDRLI
;
A
#
# COMPACT_ATOMS: atom_id res chain seq x y z
N ARG A 1 -2.09 25.90 14.42
CA ARG A 1 -1.52 25.47 15.73
C ARG A 1 -2.47 24.55 16.50
N GLU A 2 -3.78 24.83 16.61
CA GLU A 2 -4.76 23.98 17.29
C GLU A 2 -4.87 22.59 16.69
N TRP A 3 -5.04 22.50 15.38
CA TRP A 3 -5.14 21.24 14.64
C TRP A 3 -3.94 20.31 14.90
N GLY A 4 -2.71 20.83 14.81
CA GLY A 4 -1.52 20.03 15.10
C GLY A 4 -1.42 19.55 16.55
N ARG A 5 -1.82 20.39 17.52
CA ARG A 5 -1.90 19.97 18.93
C ARG A 5 -2.90 18.85 19.13
N ALA A 6 -4.07 18.94 18.51
CA ALA A 6 -5.09 17.91 18.58
C ALA A 6 -4.59 16.57 18.03
N ILE A 7 -3.83 16.55 16.93
CA ILE A 7 -3.21 15.34 16.38
C ILE A 7 -2.22 14.75 17.41
N LEU A 8 -1.32 15.56 17.97
CA LEU A 8 -0.34 15.10 18.94
C LEU A 8 -0.98 14.56 20.23
N GLU A 9 -2.10 15.13 20.68
CA GLU A 9 -2.83 14.57 21.82
C GLU A 9 -3.45 13.21 21.46
N ARG A 10 -4.09 13.07 20.29
CA ARG A 10 -4.67 11.80 19.86
C ARG A 10 -3.61 10.73 19.64
N SER A 11 -2.42 11.09 19.15
CA SER A 11 -1.34 10.13 18.90
C SER A 11 -0.92 9.35 20.16
N LYS A 12 -1.12 9.91 21.36
CA LYS A 12 -0.78 9.24 22.64
C LYS A 12 -1.65 8.01 22.92
N THR A 13 -2.86 7.94 22.38
CA THR A 13 -3.85 6.90 22.67
C THR A 13 -4.46 6.25 21.43
N THR A 14 -3.99 6.63 20.25
CA THR A 14 -4.54 6.16 18.97
C THR A 14 -4.48 4.64 18.82
N LYS A 15 -5.56 4.09 18.29
CA LYS A 15 -5.70 2.65 17.97
C LYS A 15 -5.81 2.39 16.47
N LEU A 16 -5.67 3.43 15.65
CA LEU A 16 -5.74 3.30 14.19
C LEU A 16 -4.77 2.23 13.68
N GLY A 17 -5.23 1.39 12.76
CA GLY A 17 -4.47 0.32 12.14
C GLY A 17 -4.30 -0.96 12.97
N ILE A 18 -4.65 -0.97 14.27
CA ILE A 18 -4.43 -2.15 15.15
C ILE A 18 -5.30 -3.34 14.72
N GLU A 19 -6.60 -3.13 14.58
CA GLU A 19 -7.54 -4.22 14.24
C GLU A 19 -7.28 -4.74 12.82
N THR A 20 -6.96 -3.84 11.91
CA THR A 20 -6.60 -4.22 10.53
C THR A 20 -5.34 -5.06 10.48
N LEU A 21 -4.31 -4.73 11.25
CA LEU A 21 -3.12 -5.56 11.35
C LEU A 21 -3.43 -6.95 11.92
N LYS A 22 -4.23 -7.01 12.99
CA LYS A 22 -4.61 -8.27 13.61
C LYS A 22 -5.41 -9.18 12.67
N ALA A 23 -6.29 -8.59 11.87
CA ALA A 23 -7.09 -9.31 10.88
C ALA A 23 -6.27 -9.82 9.67
N ASN A 24 -5.04 -9.34 9.51
CA ASN A 24 -4.15 -9.68 8.38
C ASN A 24 -2.82 -10.29 8.85
N GLU A 25 -2.82 -10.97 10.00
CA GLU A 25 -1.68 -11.75 10.47
C GLU A 25 -1.48 -12.99 9.58
N LEU A 26 -0.23 -13.20 9.18
CA LEU A 26 0.19 -14.37 8.41
C LEU A 26 0.97 -15.30 9.34
N THR A 27 0.35 -16.42 9.69
CA THR A 27 0.81 -17.29 10.79
C THR A 27 1.39 -18.64 10.34
N SER A 28 1.32 -18.95 9.03
CA SER A 28 1.83 -20.21 8.49
C SER A 28 2.19 -20.12 7.01
N GLU A 29 3.05 -21.05 6.55
CA GLU A 29 3.37 -21.21 5.12
C GLU A 29 2.13 -21.57 4.29
N ALA A 30 1.21 -22.36 4.83
CA ALA A 30 -0.02 -22.73 4.14
C ALA A 30 -0.93 -21.50 3.87
N GLU A 31 -1.01 -20.58 4.84
CA GLU A 31 -1.71 -19.31 4.64
C GLU A 31 -1.01 -18.44 3.62
N ALA A 32 0.33 -18.38 3.63
CA ALA A 32 1.12 -17.63 2.65
C ALA A 32 0.89 -18.16 1.22
N GLU A 33 0.94 -19.48 1.05
CA GLU A 33 0.69 -20.15 -0.23
C GLU A 33 -0.70 -19.82 -0.78
N LYS A 34 -1.72 -19.89 0.06
CA LYS A 34 -3.10 -19.55 -0.31
C LYS A 34 -3.22 -18.09 -0.70
N LEU A 35 -2.63 -17.18 0.09
CA LEU A 35 -2.68 -15.74 -0.14
C LEU A 35 -1.99 -15.36 -1.47
N ILE A 36 -0.83 -15.97 -1.77
CA ILE A 36 -0.11 -15.76 -3.03
C ILE A 36 -0.98 -16.16 -4.22
N LYS A 37 -1.58 -17.35 -4.20
CA LYS A 37 -2.46 -17.83 -5.29
C LYS A 37 -3.68 -16.94 -5.50
N GLU A 38 -4.33 -16.52 -4.40
CA GLU A 38 -5.46 -15.60 -4.48
C GLU A 38 -5.06 -14.24 -5.06
N ALA A 39 -3.91 -13.71 -4.65
CA ALA A 39 -3.40 -12.43 -5.15
C ALA A 39 -2.98 -12.51 -6.62
N GLU A 40 -2.30 -13.59 -7.03
CA GLU A 40 -1.92 -13.83 -8.43
C GLU A 40 -3.16 -13.85 -9.35
N GLU A 41 -4.20 -14.61 -8.96
CA GLU A 41 -5.44 -14.68 -9.73
C GLU A 41 -6.15 -13.32 -9.81
N ALA A 42 -6.16 -12.56 -8.71
CA ALA A 42 -6.68 -11.20 -8.70
C ALA A 42 -5.85 -10.26 -9.61
N GLY A 43 -4.53 -10.46 -9.67
CA GLY A 43 -3.63 -9.72 -10.56
C GLY A 43 -3.95 -9.94 -12.03
N LYS A 44 -4.24 -11.17 -12.42
CA LYS A 44 -4.67 -11.50 -13.80
C LYS A 44 -5.95 -10.75 -14.20
N ALA A 45 -6.88 -10.57 -13.25
CA ALA A 45 -8.11 -9.80 -13.49
C ALA A 45 -7.83 -8.30 -13.52
N TRP A 46 -7.04 -7.79 -12.56
CA TRP A 46 -6.65 -6.38 -12.47
C TRP A 46 -5.84 -5.91 -13.68
N GLY A 47 -4.94 -6.72 -14.18
CA GLY A 47 -4.12 -6.45 -15.37
C GLY A 47 -4.92 -6.34 -16.68
N LYS A 48 -6.18 -6.79 -16.70
CA LYS A 48 -7.08 -6.63 -17.87
C LYS A 48 -7.78 -5.27 -17.88
N LEU A 49 -7.79 -4.55 -16.77
CA LEU A 49 -8.30 -3.17 -16.73
C LEU A 49 -7.41 -2.30 -17.61
N SER A 50 -8.01 -1.35 -18.31
CA SER A 50 -7.27 -0.31 -19.05
C SER A 50 -6.48 0.57 -18.08
N GLY A 51 -5.44 1.22 -18.59
CA GLY A 51 -4.69 2.22 -17.82
C GLY A 51 -5.58 3.33 -17.29
N HIS A 52 -6.60 3.73 -18.04
CA HIS A 52 -7.58 4.72 -17.62
C HIS A 52 -8.44 4.25 -16.43
N GLU A 53 -8.95 3.03 -16.45
CA GLU A 53 -9.74 2.47 -15.34
C GLU A 53 -8.93 2.39 -14.06
N ARG A 54 -7.68 1.93 -14.13
CA ARG A 54 -6.76 1.93 -12.99
C ARG A 54 -6.47 3.34 -12.49
N ALA A 55 -6.20 4.28 -13.41
CA ALA A 55 -5.91 5.67 -13.09
C ALA A 55 -7.06 6.34 -12.32
N GLU A 56 -8.30 6.08 -12.69
CA GLU A 56 -9.47 6.62 -11.99
C GLU A 56 -9.53 6.16 -10.52
N ILE A 57 -9.18 4.91 -10.24
CA ILE A 57 -9.11 4.38 -8.88
C ILE A 57 -7.95 5.06 -8.12
N LEU A 58 -6.76 5.18 -8.73
CA LEU A 58 -5.60 5.81 -8.10
C LEU A 58 -5.83 7.30 -7.78
N ARG A 59 -6.55 8.03 -8.63
CA ARG A 59 -6.96 9.42 -8.33
C ARG A 59 -7.89 9.51 -7.11
N LYS A 60 -8.78 8.52 -6.94
CA LYS A 60 -9.62 8.42 -5.73
C LYS A 60 -8.77 8.14 -4.50
N VAL A 61 -7.73 7.29 -4.62
CA VAL A 61 -6.77 7.04 -3.54
C VAL A 61 -6.06 8.32 -3.12
N GLY A 62 -5.57 9.14 -4.07
CA GLY A 62 -4.94 10.42 -3.76
C GLY A 62 -5.86 11.36 -2.96
N LYS A 63 -7.13 11.44 -3.35
CA LYS A 63 -8.15 12.20 -2.59
C LYS A 63 -8.38 11.64 -1.20
N ALA A 64 -8.48 10.31 -1.08
CA ALA A 64 -8.69 9.64 0.21
C ALA A 64 -7.50 9.84 1.17
N ILE A 65 -6.26 9.77 0.68
CA ILE A 65 -5.06 10.06 1.46
C ILE A 65 -5.12 11.52 1.96
N ALA A 66 -5.48 12.47 1.12
CA ALA A 66 -5.61 13.87 1.50
C ALA A 66 -6.65 14.08 2.61
N LEU A 67 -7.81 13.40 2.53
CA LEU A 67 -8.86 13.45 3.54
C LEU A 67 -8.45 12.83 4.88
N ARG A 68 -7.65 11.76 4.85
CA ARG A 68 -7.17 11.03 6.02
C ARG A 68 -5.78 11.50 6.49
N ARG A 69 -5.31 12.68 6.01
CA ARG A 69 -4.01 13.28 6.37
C ARG A 69 -3.77 13.32 7.88
N GLY A 70 -4.76 13.78 8.63
CA GLY A 70 -4.65 13.88 10.09
C GLY A 70 -4.44 12.53 10.78
N ASP A 71 -5.08 11.48 10.28
CA ASP A 71 -4.96 10.12 10.82
C ASP A 71 -3.58 9.52 10.53
N LEU A 72 -3.04 9.75 9.32
CA LEU A 72 -1.69 9.34 8.96
C LEU A 72 -0.63 10.03 9.83
N LEU A 73 -0.76 11.34 10.03
CA LEU A 73 0.12 12.11 10.92
C LEU A 73 0.05 11.60 12.37
N GLU A 74 -1.15 11.29 12.85
CA GLU A 74 -1.39 10.76 14.19
C GLU A 74 -0.68 9.40 14.39
N VAL A 75 -0.83 8.48 13.45
CA VAL A 75 -0.22 7.15 13.54
C VAL A 75 1.30 7.22 13.38
N MET A 76 1.81 8.02 12.43
CA MET A 76 3.25 8.21 12.26
C MET A 76 3.91 8.81 13.50
N ALA A 77 3.26 9.77 14.15
CA ALA A 77 3.76 10.33 15.42
C ALA A 77 3.76 9.28 16.54
N ALA A 78 2.71 8.45 16.62
CA ALA A 78 2.56 7.42 17.64
C ALA A 78 3.55 6.24 17.47
N GLU A 79 3.80 5.83 16.24
CA GLU A 79 4.51 4.58 15.92
C GLU A 79 5.99 4.81 15.62
N ALA A 80 6.30 5.86 14.84
CA ALA A 80 7.66 6.18 14.39
C ALA A 80 8.27 7.42 15.08
N GLY A 81 7.53 8.12 15.93
CA GLY A 81 7.99 9.35 16.55
C GLY A 81 8.21 10.51 15.56
N LYS A 82 7.59 10.47 14.40
CA LYS A 82 7.70 11.53 13.39
C LYS A 82 7.14 12.85 13.88
N THR A 83 7.84 13.94 13.59
CA THR A 83 7.26 15.28 13.78
C THR A 83 6.14 15.50 12.76
N LEU A 84 5.19 16.38 13.08
CA LEU A 84 4.10 16.68 12.15
C LEU A 84 4.63 17.27 10.83
N GLU A 85 5.69 18.07 10.88
CA GLU A 85 6.31 18.66 9.69
C GLU A 85 6.87 17.59 8.75
N GLN A 86 7.63 16.61 9.30
CA GLN A 86 8.16 15.49 8.53
C GLN A 86 7.05 14.60 7.97
N GLY A 87 6.06 14.28 8.80
CA GLY A 87 4.94 13.45 8.40
C GLY A 87 4.08 14.12 7.32
N ASP A 88 3.84 15.42 7.40
CA ASP A 88 3.05 16.17 6.43
C ASP A 88 3.68 16.16 5.03
N THR A 89 4.99 16.26 4.97
CA THR A 89 5.75 16.11 3.72
C THR A 89 5.53 14.73 3.10
N GLU A 90 5.60 13.66 3.90
CA GLU A 90 5.37 12.30 3.40
C GLU A 90 3.93 12.08 2.90
N VAL A 91 2.94 12.62 3.60
CA VAL A 91 1.54 12.51 3.15
C VAL A 91 1.35 13.25 1.83
N SER A 92 1.98 14.42 1.68
CA SER A 92 1.94 15.17 0.42
C SER A 92 2.58 14.39 -0.73
N GLU A 93 3.74 13.80 -0.49
CA GLU A 93 4.43 12.94 -1.47
C GLU A 93 3.60 11.71 -1.85
N ALA A 94 2.93 11.06 -0.90
CA ALA A 94 2.04 9.94 -1.17
C ALA A 94 0.84 10.33 -2.05
N ILE A 95 0.30 11.53 -1.86
CA ILE A 95 -0.75 12.10 -2.71
C ILE A 95 -0.20 12.34 -4.12
N ASP A 96 0.97 12.93 -4.24
CA ASP A 96 1.63 13.18 -5.53
C ASP A 96 1.91 11.88 -6.27
N PHE A 97 2.38 10.83 -5.59
CA PHE A 97 2.54 9.50 -6.18
C PHE A 97 1.22 8.93 -6.72
N ALA A 98 0.11 9.12 -6.02
CA ALA A 98 -1.18 8.61 -6.49
C ALA A 98 -1.58 9.26 -7.84
N TYR A 99 -1.41 10.55 -7.99
CA TYR A 99 -1.70 11.25 -9.25
C TYR A 99 -0.65 10.98 -10.33
N TYR A 100 0.62 10.92 -9.96
CA TYR A 100 1.72 10.62 -10.87
C TYR A 100 1.59 9.24 -11.49
N TYR A 101 1.38 8.21 -10.65
CA TYR A 101 1.19 6.85 -11.16
C TYR A 101 -0.15 6.66 -11.89
N ALA A 102 -1.19 7.42 -11.56
CA ALA A 102 -2.42 7.45 -12.35
C ALA A 102 -2.14 7.95 -13.78
N MET A 103 -1.38 9.02 -13.93
CA MET A 103 -0.97 9.52 -15.24
C MET A 103 -0.13 8.48 -16.00
N LEU A 104 0.85 7.88 -15.33
CA LEU A 104 1.70 6.87 -15.95
C LEU A 104 0.92 5.61 -16.37
N ALA A 105 -0.11 5.21 -15.62
CA ALA A 105 -0.96 4.07 -16.01
C ALA A 105 -1.64 4.31 -17.36
N GLU A 106 -2.11 5.53 -17.62
CA GLU A 106 -2.70 5.91 -18.91
C GLU A 106 -1.65 6.00 -20.03
N ASP A 107 -0.42 6.40 -19.69
CA ASP A 107 0.66 6.57 -20.67
C ASP A 107 1.30 5.25 -21.09
N LEU A 108 1.27 4.21 -20.24
CA LEU A 108 1.79 2.88 -20.58
C LEU A 108 1.17 2.30 -21.84
N GLU A 109 -0.09 2.61 -22.14
CA GLU A 109 -0.80 2.12 -23.30
C GLU A 109 -0.53 2.94 -24.58
N LYS A 110 0.12 4.11 -24.44
CA LYS A 110 0.39 5.05 -25.53
C LYS A 110 1.83 5.00 -26.03
N ILE A 111 2.66 4.09 -25.48
CA ILE A 111 4.07 4.00 -25.88
C ILE A 111 4.15 3.44 -27.30
N ASP A 112 4.64 4.26 -28.23
CA ASP A 112 4.78 3.85 -29.64
C ASP A 112 5.81 2.71 -29.79
N GLY A 113 5.46 1.72 -30.60
CA GLY A 113 6.32 0.56 -30.86
C GLY A 113 6.47 -0.43 -29.70
N ALA A 114 5.75 -0.24 -28.57
CA ALA A 114 5.78 -1.14 -27.41
C ALA A 114 4.37 -1.58 -26.99
N LYS A 115 4.27 -2.79 -26.46
CA LYS A 115 3.04 -3.28 -25.82
C LYS A 115 3.34 -3.58 -24.36
N HIS A 116 2.68 -2.85 -23.47
CA HIS A 116 2.75 -3.13 -22.04
C HIS A 116 2.12 -4.49 -21.71
N LYS A 117 2.81 -5.29 -20.92
CA LYS A 117 2.30 -6.50 -20.30
C LYS A 117 2.53 -6.40 -18.80
N SER A 118 1.44 -6.36 -18.03
CA SER A 118 1.51 -6.42 -16.57
C SER A 118 2.13 -7.74 -16.10
N VAL A 119 2.81 -7.70 -14.96
CA VAL A 119 3.06 -8.89 -14.17
C VAL A 119 1.85 -9.12 -13.25
N ASP A 120 1.62 -10.37 -12.85
CA ASP A 120 0.41 -10.70 -12.10
C ASP A 120 0.54 -10.30 -10.64
N LEU A 121 1.72 -10.49 -10.02
CA LEU A 121 1.92 -10.27 -8.59
C LEU A 121 3.21 -9.52 -8.25
N THR A 122 3.06 -8.44 -7.47
CA THR A 122 4.15 -7.66 -6.89
C THR A 122 4.13 -7.75 -5.37
N LEU A 123 5.26 -8.06 -4.75
CA LEU A 123 5.44 -7.97 -3.29
C LEU A 123 6.12 -6.65 -2.94
N VAL A 124 5.51 -5.85 -2.06
CA VAL A 124 6.02 -4.56 -1.59
C VAL A 124 6.47 -4.67 -0.14
N VAL A 125 7.78 -4.49 0.11
CA VAL A 125 8.43 -4.64 1.42
C VAL A 125 9.23 -3.38 1.77
N PRO A 126 8.57 -2.26 2.04
CA PRO A 126 9.22 -0.97 2.21
C PRO A 126 9.99 -0.87 3.53
N PRO A 127 10.96 0.06 3.62
CA PRO A 127 11.62 0.41 4.87
C PRO A 127 10.67 1.15 5.83
N TRP A 128 11.15 1.42 7.04
CA TRP A 128 10.35 2.02 8.11
C TRP A 128 10.49 3.55 8.24
N ASN A 129 11.57 4.12 7.70
CA ASN A 129 11.94 5.51 7.97
C ASN A 129 11.09 6.56 7.23
N PHE A 130 10.43 6.17 6.15
CA PHE A 130 9.40 6.94 5.45
C PHE A 130 8.11 6.12 5.39
N PRO A 131 7.40 5.98 6.53
CA PRO A 131 6.36 4.96 6.68
C PRO A 131 5.09 5.21 5.87
N THR A 132 4.92 6.39 5.28
CA THR A 132 3.78 6.71 4.41
C THR A 132 4.20 6.82 2.95
N ALA A 133 5.19 7.65 2.62
CA ALA A 133 5.53 7.94 1.23
C ALA A 133 6.04 6.72 0.47
N ILE A 134 7.07 6.05 0.99
CA ILE A 134 7.69 4.90 0.28
C ILE A 134 6.72 3.72 0.16
N PRO A 135 6.00 3.31 1.23
CA PRO A 135 5.00 2.25 1.11
C PRO A 135 3.89 2.58 0.10
N ALA A 136 3.32 3.78 0.18
CA ALA A 136 2.29 4.21 -0.76
C ALA A 136 2.82 4.22 -2.20
N GLY A 137 4.02 4.75 -2.42
CA GLY A 137 4.65 4.78 -3.74
C GLY A 137 4.84 3.40 -4.34
N GLY A 138 5.37 2.43 -3.59
CA GLY A 138 5.56 1.06 -4.04
C GLY A 138 4.23 0.36 -4.39
N VAL A 139 3.22 0.49 -3.52
CA VAL A 139 1.89 -0.09 -3.75
C VAL A 139 1.23 0.53 -4.99
N LEU A 140 1.23 1.87 -5.08
CA LEU A 140 0.61 2.60 -6.19
C LEU A 140 1.28 2.29 -7.53
N ALA A 141 2.61 2.15 -7.55
CA ALA A 141 3.36 1.77 -8.75
C ALA A 141 2.96 0.36 -9.25
N GLY A 142 2.85 -0.62 -8.34
CA GLY A 142 2.39 -1.97 -8.68
C GLY A 142 0.98 -1.96 -9.24
N LEU A 143 0.04 -1.30 -8.56
CA LEU A 143 -1.35 -1.17 -8.99
C LEU A 143 -1.48 -0.46 -10.35
N ALA A 144 -0.74 0.64 -10.55
CA ALA A 144 -0.72 1.39 -11.81
C ALA A 144 -0.26 0.52 -12.98
N ALA A 145 0.77 -0.31 -12.77
CA ALA A 145 1.30 -1.22 -13.76
C ALA A 145 0.39 -2.43 -14.05
N GLY A 146 -0.73 -2.58 -13.34
CA GLY A 146 -1.70 -3.66 -13.55
C GLY A 146 -1.39 -4.95 -12.77
N SER A 147 -0.56 -4.87 -11.73
CA SER A 147 -0.24 -5.98 -10.84
C SER A 147 -1.11 -5.96 -9.59
N ALA A 148 -1.50 -7.13 -9.09
CA ALA A 148 -1.90 -7.22 -7.69
C ALA A 148 -0.70 -7.00 -6.77
N VAL A 149 -0.96 -6.58 -5.55
CA VAL A 149 0.09 -6.24 -4.59
C VAL A 149 -0.13 -6.98 -3.27
N ILE A 150 0.88 -7.72 -2.83
CA ILE A 150 1.00 -8.11 -1.42
C ILE A 150 1.84 -7.05 -0.74
N PHE A 151 1.27 -6.36 0.22
CA PHE A 151 1.91 -5.28 0.95
C PHE A 151 2.30 -5.75 2.36
N LYS A 152 3.60 -5.85 2.61
CA LYS A 152 4.19 -6.21 3.90
C LYS A 152 4.92 -5.00 4.49
N PRO A 153 4.27 -4.14 5.26
CA PRO A 153 4.94 -3.01 5.90
C PRO A 153 6.03 -3.47 6.88
N ALA A 154 7.00 -2.59 7.15
CA ALA A 154 8.00 -2.83 8.17
C ALA A 154 7.32 -2.98 9.55
N THR A 155 7.80 -3.90 10.37
CA THR A 155 7.16 -4.28 11.64
C THR A 155 6.97 -3.09 12.58
N ILE A 156 7.95 -2.18 12.64
CA ILE A 156 7.92 -1.03 13.54
C ILE A 156 7.01 0.11 13.07
N THR A 157 6.50 0.06 11.84
CA THR A 157 5.56 1.02 11.26
C THR A 157 4.37 0.32 10.59
N ALA A 158 4.05 -0.85 11.10
CA ALA A 158 3.03 -1.70 10.50
C ALA A 158 1.61 -1.09 10.59
N ARG A 159 1.31 -0.32 11.64
CA ARG A 159 0.01 0.38 11.79
C ARG A 159 -0.16 1.46 10.73
N THR A 160 0.90 2.20 10.43
CA THR A 160 0.90 3.19 9.35
C THR A 160 0.60 2.49 8.01
N GLY A 161 1.26 1.35 7.74
CA GLY A 161 0.98 0.52 6.57
C GLY A 161 -0.46 0.01 6.51
N ALA A 162 -1.01 -0.44 7.65
CA ALA A 162 -2.39 -0.87 7.73
C ALA A 162 -3.37 0.25 7.40
N LEU A 163 -3.12 1.45 7.92
CA LEU A 163 -3.94 2.62 7.63
C LEU A 163 -3.88 3.01 6.14
N ILE A 164 -2.71 2.89 5.50
CA ILE A 164 -2.57 3.10 4.05
C ILE A 164 -3.44 2.10 3.27
N ALA A 165 -3.40 0.81 3.65
CA ALA A 165 -4.23 -0.21 3.01
C ALA A 165 -5.73 0.07 3.19
N GLU A 166 -6.17 0.45 4.41
CA GLU A 166 -7.56 0.86 4.69
C GLU A 166 -7.99 2.00 3.75
N ILE A 167 -7.18 3.06 3.66
CA ILE A 167 -7.47 4.23 2.82
C ILE A 167 -7.61 3.82 1.34
N MET A 168 -6.75 2.93 0.86
CA MET A 168 -6.79 2.46 -0.52
C MET A 168 -8.03 1.58 -0.80
N TRP A 169 -8.40 0.70 0.14
CA TRP A 169 -9.61 -0.11 0.04
C TRP A 169 -10.87 0.75 0.04
N ASP A 170 -10.95 1.73 0.95
CA ASP A 170 -12.07 2.66 1.04
C ASP A 170 -12.20 3.53 -0.23
N ALA A 171 -11.08 3.80 -0.91
CA ALA A 171 -11.05 4.50 -2.19
C ALA A 171 -11.45 3.64 -3.40
N GLY A 172 -11.62 2.33 -3.21
CA GLY A 172 -12.10 1.41 -4.24
C GLY A 172 -11.05 0.45 -4.80
N VAL A 173 -9.85 0.35 -4.21
CA VAL A 173 -8.91 -0.73 -4.53
C VAL A 173 -9.48 -2.04 -3.94
N PRO A 174 -9.71 -3.08 -4.75
CA PRO A 174 -10.24 -4.35 -4.23
C PRO A 174 -9.28 -5.01 -3.24
N LYS A 175 -9.82 -5.58 -2.16
CA LYS A 175 -9.02 -6.27 -1.14
C LYS A 175 -8.30 -7.52 -1.68
N GLU A 176 -8.81 -8.08 -2.75
CA GLU A 176 -8.21 -9.20 -3.46
C GLU A 176 -6.96 -8.76 -4.23
N VAL A 177 -6.95 -7.51 -4.72
CA VAL A 177 -5.85 -6.91 -5.50
C VAL A 177 -4.78 -6.30 -4.61
N LEU A 178 -5.17 -5.74 -3.46
CA LEU A 178 -4.24 -5.23 -2.44
C LEU A 178 -4.37 -6.05 -1.16
N LYS A 179 -3.47 -7.00 -0.97
CA LYS A 179 -3.38 -7.83 0.24
C LYS A 179 -2.40 -7.21 1.24
N LEU A 180 -2.89 -6.75 2.39
CA LEU A 180 -2.03 -6.40 3.51
C LEU A 180 -1.61 -7.67 4.24
N VAL A 181 -0.34 -7.75 4.68
CA VAL A 181 0.12 -8.85 5.53
C VAL A 181 0.99 -8.36 6.68
N LYS A 182 0.70 -8.87 7.88
CA LYS A 182 1.58 -8.80 9.04
C LYS A 182 2.19 -10.17 9.25
N VAL A 183 3.44 -10.35 8.85
CA VAL A 183 4.15 -11.63 8.99
C VAL A 183 4.46 -11.88 10.46
N VAL A 184 3.90 -12.96 11.01
CA VAL A 184 4.16 -13.46 12.36
C VAL A 184 5.08 -14.67 12.32
N ASP A 185 4.88 -15.56 11.36
CA ASP A 185 5.71 -16.73 11.12
C ASP A 185 6.88 -16.43 10.17
N ARG A 186 8.11 -16.79 10.60
CA ARG A 186 9.32 -16.52 9.81
C ARG A 186 9.38 -17.35 8.52
N ALA A 187 8.87 -18.56 8.52
CA ALA A 187 8.89 -19.44 7.35
C ALA A 187 7.92 -18.91 6.29
N ALA A 188 6.71 -18.48 6.71
CA ALA A 188 5.77 -17.79 5.85
C ALA A 188 6.37 -16.52 5.22
N GLY A 189 7.11 -15.74 6.01
CA GLY A 189 7.81 -14.54 5.49
C GLY A 189 8.89 -14.85 4.46
N LYS A 190 9.64 -15.94 4.63
CA LYS A 190 10.61 -16.41 3.64
C LYS A 190 9.93 -16.88 2.37
N LEU A 191 8.83 -17.62 2.50
CA LEU A 191 8.06 -18.12 1.37
C LEU A 191 7.56 -16.95 0.50
N LEU A 192 7.00 -15.89 1.10
CA LEU A 192 6.57 -14.72 0.36
C LEU A 192 7.65 -14.11 -0.53
N ILE A 193 8.91 -14.06 -0.05
CA ILE A 193 10.01 -13.42 -0.79
C ILE A 193 10.57 -14.33 -1.88
N SER A 194 10.51 -15.66 -1.70
CA SER A 194 11.14 -16.63 -2.59
C SER A 194 10.16 -17.40 -3.48
N HIS A 195 8.86 -17.11 -3.37
CA HIS A 195 7.84 -17.84 -4.11
C HIS A 195 7.92 -17.54 -5.61
N PRO A 196 7.89 -18.58 -6.49
CA PRO A 196 8.06 -18.40 -7.94
C PRO A 196 6.93 -17.60 -8.61
N GLU A 197 5.74 -17.55 -8.01
CA GLU A 197 4.60 -16.75 -8.49
C GLU A 197 4.67 -15.26 -8.05
N VAL A 198 5.66 -14.86 -7.27
CA VAL A 198 5.94 -13.46 -7.00
C VAL A 198 6.85 -12.93 -8.10
N ASP A 199 6.26 -12.25 -9.07
CA ASP A 199 6.98 -11.78 -10.27
C ASP A 199 7.95 -10.63 -9.97
N ARG A 200 7.63 -9.82 -8.96
CA ARG A 200 8.39 -8.61 -8.62
C ARG A 200 8.44 -8.36 -7.13
N LEU A 201 9.60 -7.91 -6.67
CA LEU A 201 9.83 -7.41 -5.31
C LEU A 201 10.22 -5.92 -5.38
N ILE A 202 9.56 -5.09 -4.56
CA ILE A 202 9.82 -3.64 -4.38
C ILE A 202 10.10 -3.37 -2.91
#